data_73ab2571a871ecc96f978cab94fdd32a
#
_entry.id   73ab2571a871ecc96f978cab94fdd32a
#
_cell.length_a   1.000
_cell.length_b   1.000
_cell.length_c   1.000
_cell.angle_alpha   90.00
_cell.angle_beta   90.00
_cell.angle_gamma   90.00
#
_symmetry.space_group_name_H-M   'P 1'
#
loop_
_entity.id
_entity.type
_entity.pdbx_description
1 polymer ?
#
loop_
_entity_poly.entity_id
_entity_poly.type
_entity_poly.pdbx_seq_one_letter_code
_entity_poly.pdbx_strand_id
1 'polypeptide(L)'
;MQLRKLLLPGLLSVTLLSGCSLFNSEEDVVKMSPLPTVENQFTPSTSWSTSVGDGIGEFYSNLHPAFADGVVYAADRKGTVKALNADDGKEVWSVNLAEKDGWFSRTPALLSGGVTVSGGHVYIGSEKAQLYALNTSDGTVAWQTRVAGEALSRPVVSDGMVLVHTSNGQLQALNETDGAVKWTVNLDMPALSLRGESAPATAYGAAIVGGDNGRVSAVLMQQGQMIWQQRISTATGPTEIDRLNDVDTTPIIVNGVVYALAYNGNLTALDLRSGQIMWKRELGSVNDFIVDGNRIYLVDQNDRLLALTTDGGVTLWTQSDLLHRLLTAPVLYNGNLVVGDSEGYMHWVNPEDGHFVA
;
A
#
# COMPACT_ATOMS: atom_id res chain seq x y z
N MET A 1 -28.35 -81.85 38.77
CA MET A 1 -29.74 -81.47 38.44
C MET A 1 -29.71 -80.08 37.88
N GLN A 2 -30.03 -79.97 36.64
CA GLN A 2 -30.63 -78.84 35.90
C GLN A 2 -29.93 -77.48 36.00
N LEU A 3 -29.48 -76.97 34.94
CA LEU A 3 -29.90 -76.65 33.58
C LEU A 3 -30.20 -75.22 33.36
N ARG A 4 -29.73 -74.76 32.24
CA ARG A 4 -30.35 -73.76 31.37
C ARG A 4 -29.95 -72.29 31.47
N LYS A 5 -29.19 -71.94 30.45
CA LYS A 5 -29.57 -71.01 29.37
C LYS A 5 -29.56 -69.54 29.77
N LEU A 6 -28.79 -68.72 29.07
CA LEU A 6 -29.34 -68.05 27.89
C LEU A 6 -28.21 -67.37 27.11
N LEU A 7 -28.26 -67.73 25.86
CA LEU A 7 -27.60 -67.04 24.80
C LEU A 7 -28.39 -65.82 24.38
N LEU A 8 -27.66 -64.83 23.85
CA LEU A 8 -28.11 -63.64 23.10
C LEU A 8 -28.65 -62.48 23.94
N PRO A 9 -28.31 -61.21 23.50
CA PRO A 9 -27.99 -60.73 22.17
C PRO A 9 -26.71 -59.90 22.08
N GLY A 10 -25.83 -60.33 21.21
CA GLY A 10 -24.74 -59.49 20.75
C GLY A 10 -24.89 -59.27 19.26
N LEU A 11 -25.87 -58.47 18.84
CA LEU A 11 -26.00 -58.11 17.44
C LEU A 11 -26.89 -56.89 17.26
N LEU A 12 -26.47 -55.73 17.84
CA LEU A 12 -27.10 -54.43 17.50
C LEU A 12 -26.22 -53.27 17.97
N SER A 13 -25.04 -53.13 17.41
CA SER A 13 -24.20 -51.91 17.63
C SER A 13 -23.12 -51.69 16.54
N VAL A 14 -23.39 -52.02 15.28
CA VAL A 14 -22.41 -51.79 14.18
C VAL A 14 -23.01 -50.99 13.02
N THR A 15 -23.99 -50.11 13.25
CA THR A 15 -24.57 -49.34 12.17
C THR A 15 -24.74 -47.84 12.50
N LEU A 16 -23.81 -47.24 13.28
CA LEU A 16 -23.86 -45.79 13.56
C LEU A 16 -22.52 -45.06 13.36
N LEU A 17 -21.65 -45.56 12.50
CA LEU A 17 -20.36 -44.90 12.20
C LEU A 17 -20.14 -44.65 10.70
N SER A 18 -21.19 -44.43 9.91
CA SER A 18 -21.08 -44.03 8.52
C SER A 18 -21.79 -42.70 8.19
N GLY A 19 -21.68 -41.76 9.08
CA GLY A 19 -22.35 -40.45 8.97
C GLY A 19 -21.45 -39.22 9.05
N CYS A 20 -20.12 -39.32 8.86
CA CYS A 20 -19.21 -38.19 8.96
C CYS A 20 -18.50 -37.83 7.65
N SER A 21 -19.00 -38.23 6.48
CA SER A 21 -18.38 -37.83 5.21
C SER A 21 -19.27 -36.96 4.31
N LEU A 22 -20.36 -36.37 4.87
CA LEU A 22 -21.27 -35.53 4.10
C LEU A 22 -21.15 -34.02 4.37
N PHE A 23 -20.15 -33.60 5.15
CA PHE A 23 -19.81 -32.19 5.38
C PHE A 23 -18.31 -31.94 5.13
N ASN A 24 -17.75 -32.50 4.06
CA ASN A 24 -16.64 -31.86 3.42
C ASN A 24 -17.27 -30.77 2.53
N SER A 25 -17.57 -29.63 3.12
CA SER A 25 -17.42 -28.40 2.37
C SER A 25 -15.92 -28.34 2.04
N GLU A 26 -15.53 -28.70 0.84
CA GLU A 26 -14.30 -28.17 0.27
C GLU A 26 -14.48 -26.65 0.39
N GLU A 27 -13.88 -26.04 1.40
CA GLU A 27 -13.62 -24.62 1.36
C GLU A 27 -12.91 -24.45 0.03
N ASP A 28 -13.48 -23.62 -0.84
CA ASP A 28 -12.83 -23.19 -2.08
C ASP A 28 -11.55 -22.45 -1.67
N VAL A 29 -10.49 -23.21 -1.41
CA VAL A 29 -9.17 -22.66 -1.11
C VAL A 29 -8.74 -21.98 -2.39
N VAL A 30 -8.79 -20.67 -2.37
CA VAL A 30 -8.29 -19.82 -3.46
C VAL A 30 -6.84 -20.23 -3.72
N LYS A 31 -6.58 -20.84 -4.88
CA LYS A 31 -5.25 -21.33 -5.24
C LYS A 31 -4.52 -20.26 -6.02
N MET A 32 -3.28 -20.02 -5.62
CA MET A 32 -2.34 -19.21 -6.38
C MET A 32 -2.12 -19.82 -7.76
N SER A 33 -2.17 -19.01 -8.82
CA SER A 33 -1.84 -19.44 -10.17
C SER A 33 -0.42 -19.97 -10.25
N PRO A 34 -0.14 -21.01 -11.05
CA PRO A 34 1.21 -21.44 -11.31
C PRO A 34 2.03 -20.32 -11.95
N LEU A 35 3.35 -20.38 -11.76
CA LEU A 35 4.24 -19.43 -12.42
C LEU A 35 4.10 -19.57 -13.95
N PRO A 36 3.82 -18.50 -14.70
CA PRO A 36 3.69 -18.58 -16.14
C PRO A 36 5.02 -18.94 -16.79
N THR A 37 4.96 -19.72 -17.88
CA THR A 37 6.14 -19.95 -18.72
C THR A 37 6.34 -18.75 -19.62
N VAL A 38 7.47 -18.06 -19.47
CA VAL A 38 7.79 -16.86 -20.23
C VAL A 38 8.98 -17.12 -21.14
N GLU A 39 8.83 -16.77 -22.40
CA GLU A 39 9.95 -16.68 -23.33
C GLU A 39 10.63 -15.30 -23.15
N ASN A 40 11.70 -15.29 -22.38
CA ASN A 40 12.37 -14.05 -21.98
C ASN A 40 12.99 -13.34 -23.19
N GLN A 41 12.57 -12.10 -23.45
CA GLN A 41 13.18 -11.25 -24.46
C GLN A 41 14.52 -10.67 -23.97
N PHE A 42 14.71 -10.58 -22.67
CA PHE A 42 15.96 -10.23 -22.00
C PHE A 42 16.04 -10.92 -20.63
N THR A 43 17.24 -11.03 -20.10
CA THR A 43 17.46 -11.61 -18.77
C THR A 43 17.88 -10.51 -17.81
N PRO A 44 17.03 -10.13 -16.83
CA PRO A 44 17.43 -9.21 -15.77
C PRO A 44 18.60 -9.78 -14.96
N SER A 45 19.53 -8.93 -14.57
CA SER A 45 20.66 -9.31 -13.72
C SER A 45 20.70 -8.45 -12.47
N THR A 46 21.11 -9.06 -11.34
CA THR A 46 21.32 -8.35 -10.08
C THR A 46 22.68 -7.66 -10.12
N SER A 47 22.72 -6.33 -10.04
CA SER A 47 23.95 -5.56 -9.96
C SER A 47 24.59 -5.66 -8.58
N TRP A 48 23.78 -5.57 -7.53
CA TRP A 48 24.20 -5.71 -6.14
C TRP A 48 23.00 -6.08 -5.25
N SER A 49 23.28 -6.55 -4.05
CA SER A 49 22.28 -6.86 -3.02
C SER A 49 22.84 -6.52 -1.65
N THR A 50 22.00 -5.97 -0.78
CA THR A 50 22.36 -5.64 0.59
C THR A 50 21.17 -5.79 1.53
N SER A 51 21.45 -5.89 2.84
CA SER A 51 20.40 -5.97 3.86
C SER A 51 20.19 -4.62 4.53
N VAL A 52 18.93 -4.30 4.79
CA VAL A 52 18.53 -3.14 5.60
C VAL A 52 17.85 -3.66 6.86
N GLY A 53 18.62 -3.79 7.94
CA GLY A 53 18.13 -4.31 9.22
C GLY A 53 17.42 -5.65 9.11
N ASP A 54 16.29 -5.78 9.81
CA ASP A 54 15.46 -7.00 9.86
C ASP A 54 14.21 -6.93 8.95
N GLY A 55 14.13 -5.91 8.11
CA GLY A 55 12.98 -5.69 7.22
C GLY A 55 11.72 -5.26 7.97
N ILE A 56 10.56 -5.62 7.40
CA ILE A 56 9.25 -5.27 7.96
C ILE A 56 8.62 -6.41 8.77
N GLY A 57 9.13 -7.64 8.65
CA GLY A 57 8.53 -8.83 9.25
C GLY A 57 7.17 -9.19 8.61
N GLU A 58 6.26 -9.71 9.42
CA GLU A 58 4.89 -10.07 9.02
C GLU A 58 3.88 -8.91 9.22
N PHE A 59 4.37 -7.69 9.35
CA PHE A 59 3.55 -6.52 9.61
C PHE A 59 3.25 -5.76 8.32
N TYR A 60 2.04 -5.20 8.25
CA TYR A 60 1.74 -4.24 7.21
C TYR A 60 2.67 -3.02 7.32
N SER A 61 3.21 -2.59 6.20
CA SER A 61 4.12 -1.45 6.14
C SER A 61 4.08 -0.81 4.75
N ASN A 62 4.14 0.50 4.72
CA ASN A 62 4.33 1.31 3.51
C ASN A 62 5.79 1.77 3.34
N LEU A 63 6.74 1.06 3.94
CA LEU A 63 8.15 1.34 3.74
C LEU A 63 8.59 0.89 2.35
N HIS A 64 9.00 1.86 1.54
CA HIS A 64 9.56 1.66 0.20
C HIS A 64 10.91 2.36 0.12
N PRO A 65 11.90 1.80 -0.57
CA PRO A 65 13.12 2.53 -0.85
C PRO A 65 12.83 3.81 -1.65
N ALA A 66 13.59 4.86 -1.39
CA ALA A 66 13.57 6.08 -2.17
C ALA A 66 14.93 6.29 -2.84
N PHE A 67 14.92 6.87 -4.02
CA PHE A 67 16.13 7.18 -4.78
C PHE A 67 16.20 8.68 -5.04
N ALA A 68 17.37 9.26 -4.75
CA ALA A 68 17.68 10.64 -5.10
C ALA A 68 19.21 10.81 -5.24
N ASP A 69 19.64 11.56 -6.24
CA ASP A 69 21.04 11.96 -6.45
C ASP A 69 22.05 10.81 -6.38
N GLY A 70 21.73 9.65 -6.97
CA GLY A 70 22.60 8.48 -6.99
C GLY A 70 22.65 7.70 -5.70
N VAL A 71 21.76 7.98 -4.74
CA VAL A 71 21.67 7.31 -3.43
C VAL A 71 20.31 6.66 -3.26
N VAL A 72 20.30 5.42 -2.79
CA VAL A 72 19.09 4.70 -2.38
C VAL A 72 18.97 4.79 -0.86
N TYR A 73 17.83 5.26 -0.39
CA TYR A 73 17.49 5.34 1.03
C TYR A 73 16.47 4.27 1.36
N ALA A 74 16.74 3.48 2.38
CA ALA A 74 15.84 2.41 2.81
C ALA A 74 15.82 2.29 4.33
N ALA A 75 14.73 1.78 4.87
CA ALA A 75 14.53 1.63 6.30
C ALA A 75 13.94 0.27 6.64
N ASP A 76 14.18 -0.20 7.86
CA ASP A 76 13.47 -1.33 8.45
C ASP A 76 12.46 -0.85 9.52
N ARG A 77 11.54 -1.71 9.88
CA ARG A 77 10.52 -1.41 10.88
C ARG A 77 11.10 -1.13 12.26
N LYS A 78 12.23 -1.77 12.63
CA LYS A 78 12.83 -1.61 13.97
C LYS A 78 13.53 -0.27 14.17
N GLY A 79 13.92 0.41 13.10
CA GLY A 79 14.49 1.75 13.18
C GLY A 79 15.80 1.95 12.44
N THR A 80 16.32 0.93 11.76
CA THR A 80 17.52 1.07 10.92
C THR A 80 17.15 1.87 9.66
N VAL A 81 17.92 2.91 9.37
CA VAL A 81 17.84 3.67 8.12
C VAL A 81 19.22 3.71 7.49
N LYS A 82 19.28 3.38 6.19
CA LYS A 82 20.53 3.37 5.42
C LYS A 82 20.43 4.23 4.17
N ALA A 83 21.53 4.88 3.86
CA ALA A 83 21.81 5.44 2.56
C ALA A 83 22.87 4.60 1.85
N LEU A 84 22.58 4.20 0.63
CA LEU A 84 23.40 3.28 -0.14
C LEU A 84 23.72 3.91 -1.49
N ASN A 85 24.96 3.79 -1.94
CA ASN A 85 25.32 4.18 -3.31
C ASN A 85 24.54 3.31 -4.30
N ALA A 86 23.86 3.94 -5.25
CA ALA A 86 22.99 3.24 -6.20
C ALA A 86 23.76 2.37 -7.21
N ASP A 87 25.01 2.67 -7.51
CA ASP A 87 25.80 1.93 -8.49
C ASP A 87 26.35 0.61 -7.95
N ASP A 88 26.78 0.59 -6.67
CA ASP A 88 27.49 -0.55 -6.09
C ASP A 88 26.93 -1.05 -4.73
N GLY A 89 25.87 -0.42 -4.22
CA GLY A 89 25.22 -0.79 -2.97
C GLY A 89 26.03 -0.52 -1.70
N LYS A 90 27.17 0.20 -1.79
CA LYS A 90 27.97 0.53 -0.62
C LYS A 90 27.26 1.50 0.29
N GLU A 91 27.38 1.26 1.59
CA GLU A 91 26.80 2.11 2.61
C GLU A 91 27.48 3.49 2.61
N VAL A 92 26.68 4.55 2.43
CA VAL A 92 27.08 5.95 2.60
C VAL A 92 27.00 6.32 4.06
N TRP A 93 25.87 6.01 4.70
CA TRP A 93 25.67 6.11 6.14
C TRP A 93 24.57 5.16 6.61
N SER A 94 24.58 4.88 7.90
CA SER A 94 23.56 4.09 8.59
C SER A 94 23.28 4.65 9.97
N VAL A 95 22.00 4.78 10.31
CA VAL A 95 21.55 5.25 11.63
C VAL A 95 20.48 4.32 12.17
N ASN A 96 20.27 4.36 13.48
CA ASN A 96 19.22 3.60 14.13
C ASN A 96 18.36 4.53 15.00
N LEU A 97 17.08 4.66 14.66
CA LEU A 97 16.10 5.51 15.33
C LEU A 97 15.43 4.81 16.53
N ALA A 98 15.72 3.55 16.79
CA ALA A 98 15.24 2.85 17.97
C ALA A 98 15.78 3.51 19.25
N GLU A 99 14.92 3.77 20.22
CA GLU A 99 15.26 4.38 21.49
C GLU A 99 16.11 3.42 22.33
N LYS A 100 17.19 3.94 22.94
CA LYS A 100 17.98 3.16 23.89
C LYS A 100 17.19 2.97 25.18
N ASP A 101 16.92 1.72 25.53
CA ASP A 101 16.23 1.33 26.74
C ASP A 101 17.21 0.52 27.62
N GLY A 102 18.08 1.23 28.31
CA GLY A 102 19.15 0.63 29.07
C GLY A 102 20.45 0.38 28.30
N TRP A 103 21.34 -0.43 28.86
CA TRP A 103 22.70 -0.61 28.32
C TRP A 103 22.76 -1.49 27.07
N PHE A 104 21.89 -2.52 26.98
CA PHE A 104 21.92 -3.53 25.91
C PHE A 104 20.62 -3.68 25.14
N SER A 105 19.57 -2.93 25.47
CA SER A 105 18.26 -3.03 24.83
C SER A 105 17.89 -1.75 24.08
N ARG A 106 17.10 -1.93 23.02
CA ARG A 106 16.49 -0.83 22.26
C ARG A 106 14.98 -1.10 22.08
N THR A 107 14.20 -0.07 22.28
CA THR A 107 12.77 -0.11 21.92
C THR A 107 12.63 0.28 20.45
N PRO A 108 12.09 -0.62 19.58
CA PRO A 108 11.94 -0.36 18.15
C PRO A 108 11.21 0.94 17.85
N ALA A 109 11.64 1.65 16.81
CA ALA A 109 11.00 2.87 16.35
C ALA A 109 9.66 2.63 15.66
N LEU A 110 9.40 1.40 15.18
CA LEU A 110 8.21 0.99 14.44
C LEU A 110 7.97 1.86 13.21
N LEU A 111 9.00 2.01 12.37
CA LEU A 111 8.91 2.76 11.12
C LEU A 111 7.94 2.04 10.16
N SER A 112 7.05 2.78 9.51
CA SER A 112 6.01 2.22 8.66
C SER A 112 5.63 3.08 7.45
N GLY A 113 5.74 4.38 7.50
CA GLY A 113 5.37 5.31 6.43
C GLY A 113 6.59 5.96 5.78
N GLY A 114 6.82 5.73 4.49
CA GLY A 114 7.93 6.35 3.77
C GLY A 114 8.75 5.30 3.00
N VAL A 115 9.94 5.56 2.57
CA VAL A 115 10.84 6.70 2.75
C VAL A 115 10.53 7.77 1.70
N THR A 116 10.57 9.04 2.09
CA THR A 116 10.47 10.18 1.16
C THR A 116 11.75 11.01 1.25
N VAL A 117 12.31 11.38 0.10
CA VAL A 117 13.50 12.23 0.03
C VAL A 117 13.15 13.53 -0.68
N SER A 118 13.38 14.65 -0.02
CA SER A 118 13.16 15.99 -0.57
C SER A 118 13.96 17.04 0.20
N GLY A 119 14.42 18.09 -0.48
CA GLY A 119 15.02 19.25 0.17
C GLY A 119 16.22 18.98 1.06
N GLY A 120 17.01 17.92 0.78
CA GLY A 120 18.15 17.53 1.63
C GLY A 120 17.77 16.72 2.87
N HIS A 121 16.51 16.27 2.97
CA HIS A 121 16.03 15.46 4.08
C HIS A 121 15.40 14.14 3.62
N VAL A 122 15.45 13.17 4.54
CA VAL A 122 14.77 11.87 4.44
C VAL A 122 13.65 11.86 5.48
N TYR A 123 12.40 11.68 5.04
CA TYR A 123 11.23 11.70 5.92
C TYR A 123 10.68 10.29 6.09
N ILE A 124 10.41 9.90 7.35
CA ILE A 124 9.90 8.57 7.69
C ILE A 124 8.89 8.69 8.82
N GLY A 125 7.72 8.09 8.63
CA GLY A 125 6.67 7.98 9.64
C GLY A 125 6.78 6.70 10.47
N SER A 126 6.22 6.73 11.67
CA SER A 126 6.23 5.62 12.63
C SER A 126 4.83 5.31 13.15
N GLU A 127 4.59 4.03 13.47
CA GLU A 127 3.39 3.56 14.20
C GLU A 127 3.30 4.14 15.62
N LYS A 128 4.39 4.71 16.15
CA LYS A 128 4.41 5.41 17.44
C LYS A 128 3.99 6.89 17.35
N ALA A 129 3.32 7.27 16.27
CA ALA A 129 2.92 8.66 16.02
C ALA A 129 4.13 9.61 16.00
N GLN A 130 5.22 9.22 15.36
CA GLN A 130 6.39 10.06 15.16
C GLN A 130 6.64 10.25 13.66
N LEU A 131 7.03 11.47 13.29
CA LEU A 131 7.58 11.79 11.98
C LEU A 131 9.01 12.27 12.16
N TYR A 132 9.94 11.62 11.46
CA TYR A 132 11.35 11.94 11.48
C TYR A 132 11.77 12.63 10.19
N ALA A 133 12.62 13.64 10.30
CA ALA A 133 13.37 14.20 9.19
C ALA A 133 14.87 14.01 9.47
N LEU A 134 15.56 13.30 8.59
CA LEU A 134 16.98 13.04 8.69
C LEU A 134 17.74 13.80 7.60
N ASN A 135 18.94 14.28 7.90
CA ASN A 135 19.78 14.88 6.88
C ASN A 135 20.26 13.83 5.86
N THR A 136 20.14 14.10 4.57
CA THR A 136 20.61 13.18 3.52
C THR A 136 22.11 12.98 3.53
N SER A 137 22.88 13.94 4.06
CA SER A 137 24.33 13.92 4.07
C SER A 137 24.94 12.90 5.03
N ASP A 138 24.32 12.67 6.19
CA ASP A 138 24.90 11.89 7.28
C ASP A 138 23.89 11.08 8.11
N GLY A 139 22.60 11.19 7.81
CA GLY A 139 21.52 10.51 8.52
C GLY A 139 21.20 11.07 9.91
N THR A 140 21.81 12.17 10.34
CA THR A 140 21.47 12.78 11.63
C THR A 140 20.04 13.32 11.63
N VAL A 141 19.35 13.24 12.78
CA VAL A 141 17.99 13.75 12.92
C VAL A 141 18.01 15.28 12.87
N ALA A 142 17.42 15.86 11.82
CA ALA A 142 17.22 17.31 11.71
C ALA A 142 16.11 17.78 12.65
N TRP A 143 14.99 17.05 12.63
CA TRP A 143 13.88 17.24 13.57
C TRP A 143 13.03 15.95 13.68
N GLN A 144 12.28 15.86 14.76
CA GLN A 144 11.33 14.80 15.03
C GLN A 144 10.08 15.43 15.64
N THR A 145 8.90 15.07 15.15
CA THR A 145 7.65 15.63 15.63
C THR A 145 6.65 14.53 15.93
N ARG A 146 5.95 14.68 17.06
CA ARG A 146 4.80 13.84 17.38
C ARG A 146 3.62 14.27 16.52
N VAL A 147 3.06 13.36 15.75
CA VAL A 147 1.87 13.55 14.92
C VAL A 147 0.61 12.99 15.59
N ALA A 148 -0.54 13.21 14.99
CA ALA A 148 -1.83 12.95 15.62
C ALA A 148 -2.16 11.46 15.82
N GLY A 149 -1.60 10.57 15.02
CA GLY A 149 -1.80 9.13 15.07
C GLY A 149 -0.66 8.39 14.40
N GLU A 150 -0.79 7.08 14.19
CA GLU A 150 0.21 6.30 13.47
C GLU A 150 0.43 6.91 12.07
N ALA A 151 1.69 7.19 11.73
CA ALA A 151 2.07 7.74 10.43
C ALA A 151 2.36 6.59 9.46
N LEU A 152 1.30 6.00 8.92
CA LEU A 152 1.37 4.83 8.02
C LEU A 152 1.52 5.25 6.56
N SER A 153 1.00 6.41 6.18
CA SER A 153 1.15 6.93 4.82
C SER A 153 2.56 7.45 4.57
N ARG A 154 2.96 7.44 3.32
CA ARG A 154 4.21 8.08 2.89
C ARG A 154 4.09 9.60 3.07
N PRO A 155 5.01 10.24 3.81
CA PRO A 155 5.04 11.71 3.90
C PRO A 155 5.24 12.34 2.52
N VAL A 156 4.58 13.46 2.26
CA VAL A 156 4.68 14.19 0.99
C VAL A 156 5.16 15.61 1.24
N VAL A 157 6.17 16.03 0.50
CA VAL A 157 6.76 17.36 0.64
C VAL A 157 6.33 18.22 -0.53
N SER A 158 5.73 19.37 -0.22
CA SER A 158 5.32 20.36 -1.22
C SER A 158 5.21 21.75 -0.59
N ASP A 159 5.65 22.77 -1.31
CA ASP A 159 5.54 24.19 -0.93
C ASP A 159 6.04 24.51 0.50
N GLY A 160 7.18 23.90 0.89
CA GLY A 160 7.78 24.09 2.22
C GLY A 160 7.02 23.41 3.36
N MET A 161 6.15 22.48 3.06
CA MET A 161 5.39 21.70 4.03
C MET A 161 5.60 20.20 3.84
N VAL A 162 5.56 19.48 4.94
CA VAL A 162 5.49 18.02 4.97
C VAL A 162 4.07 17.61 5.35
N LEU A 163 3.39 16.94 4.44
CA LEU A 163 2.03 16.43 4.66
C LEU A 163 2.10 14.99 5.14
N VAL A 164 1.35 14.64 6.16
CA VAL A 164 1.19 13.28 6.66
C VAL A 164 -0.28 12.99 6.97
N HIS A 165 -0.77 11.87 6.46
CA HIS A 165 -2.07 11.33 6.79
C HIS A 165 -1.88 10.24 7.84
N THR A 166 -2.65 10.29 8.92
CA THR A 166 -2.49 9.41 10.08
C THR A 166 -3.70 8.51 10.29
N SER A 167 -3.48 7.35 10.91
CA SER A 167 -4.46 6.28 11.11
C SER A 167 -5.74 6.65 11.88
N ASN A 168 -5.78 7.83 12.47
CA ASN A 168 -6.97 8.38 13.11
C ASN A 168 -7.73 9.38 12.21
N GLY A 169 -7.50 9.33 10.90
CA GLY A 169 -8.18 10.15 9.90
C GLY A 169 -7.79 11.62 9.94
N GLN A 170 -6.56 11.94 10.35
CA GLN A 170 -6.10 13.32 10.34
C GLN A 170 -5.04 13.55 9.26
N LEU A 171 -5.26 14.55 8.43
CA LEU A 171 -4.23 15.10 7.55
C LEU A 171 -3.58 16.29 8.25
N GLN A 172 -2.26 16.21 8.44
CA GLN A 172 -1.47 17.26 9.06
C GLN A 172 -0.45 17.83 8.08
N ALA A 173 -0.24 19.13 8.14
CA ALA A 173 0.89 19.80 7.50
C ALA A 173 1.87 20.29 8.56
N LEU A 174 3.13 19.96 8.36
CA LEU A 174 4.23 20.40 9.20
C LEU A 174 5.14 21.32 8.40
N ASN A 175 5.80 22.23 9.06
CA ASN A 175 6.84 23.03 8.45
C ASN A 175 8.04 22.15 8.07
N GLU A 176 8.47 22.22 6.83
CA GLU A 176 9.59 21.42 6.32
C GLU A 176 10.91 21.67 7.08
N THR A 177 11.12 22.92 7.55
CA THR A 177 12.38 23.34 8.17
C THR A 177 12.56 22.84 9.61
N ASP A 178 11.48 22.86 10.41
CA ASP A 178 11.56 22.59 11.86
C ASP A 178 10.55 21.54 12.37
N GLY A 179 9.69 21.02 11.50
CA GLY A 179 8.69 20.03 11.85
C GLY A 179 7.51 20.57 12.67
N ALA A 180 7.36 21.90 12.84
CA ALA A 180 6.23 22.46 13.57
C ALA A 180 4.92 22.21 12.83
N VAL A 181 3.89 21.71 13.53
CA VAL A 181 2.55 21.52 12.95
C VAL A 181 1.93 22.87 12.61
N LYS A 182 1.59 23.07 11.33
CA LYS A 182 0.95 24.28 10.83
C LYS A 182 -0.57 24.20 10.92
N TRP A 183 -1.13 23.07 10.51
CA TRP A 183 -2.56 22.82 10.57
C TRP A 183 -2.87 21.32 10.62
N THR A 184 -4.08 21.00 11.04
CA THR A 184 -4.64 19.67 11.08
C THR A 184 -6.06 19.71 10.53
N VAL A 185 -6.39 18.79 9.64
CA VAL A 185 -7.74 18.56 9.10
C VAL A 185 -8.22 17.19 9.53
N ASN A 186 -9.42 17.13 10.09
CA ASN A 186 -10.06 15.86 10.41
C ASN A 186 -10.85 15.37 9.18
N LEU A 187 -10.58 14.12 8.79
CA LEU A 187 -11.35 13.38 7.81
C LEU A 187 -12.29 12.42 8.56
N ASP A 188 -13.48 12.22 8.03
CA ASP A 188 -14.45 11.33 8.66
C ASP A 188 -13.94 9.87 8.64
N MET A 189 -13.98 9.21 9.79
CA MET A 189 -13.56 7.82 9.94
C MET A 189 -14.77 6.89 10.11
N PRO A 190 -14.81 5.72 9.46
CA PRO A 190 -15.77 4.66 9.75
C PRO A 190 -15.43 3.95 11.07
N ALA A 191 -16.34 3.07 11.52
CA ALA A 191 -16.09 2.24 12.70
C ALA A 191 -15.06 1.14 12.46
N LEU A 192 -14.87 0.73 11.21
CA LEU A 192 -13.90 -0.28 10.78
C LEU A 192 -13.28 0.17 9.45
N SER A 193 -11.96 0.11 9.37
CA SER A 193 -11.18 0.40 8.17
C SER A 193 -10.09 -0.65 7.98
N LEU A 194 -9.52 -0.69 6.79
CA LEU A 194 -8.29 -1.45 6.52
C LEU A 194 -7.12 -0.79 7.28
N ARG A 195 -6.03 -1.55 7.44
CA ARG A 195 -4.79 -0.98 7.93
C ARG A 195 -4.00 -0.42 6.75
N GLY A 196 -4.14 0.82 6.51
CA GLY A 196 -3.49 1.57 5.44
C GLY A 196 -3.86 3.03 5.56
N GLU A 197 -3.23 3.87 4.78
CA GLU A 197 -3.57 5.28 4.67
C GLU A 197 -3.14 5.82 3.32
N SER A 198 -4.03 6.51 2.65
CA SER A 198 -3.72 7.21 1.42
C SER A 198 -2.64 8.26 1.66
N ALA A 199 -1.55 8.21 0.90
CA ALA A 199 -0.65 9.36 0.84
C ALA A 199 -1.33 10.50 0.07
N PRO A 200 -1.17 11.76 0.48
CA PRO A 200 -1.74 12.88 -0.28
C PRO A 200 -1.02 13.07 -1.62
N ALA A 201 -1.77 13.51 -2.63
CA ALA A 201 -1.22 14.05 -3.87
C ALA A 201 -1.36 15.57 -3.86
N THR A 202 -0.37 16.29 -4.38
CA THR A 202 -0.38 17.75 -4.35
C THR A 202 -0.30 18.34 -5.75
N ALA A 203 -1.16 19.32 -6.04
CA ALA A 203 -1.11 20.12 -7.26
C ALA A 203 -1.83 21.46 -7.06
N TYR A 204 -1.34 22.52 -7.67
CA TYR A 204 -1.97 23.84 -7.73
C TYR A 204 -2.37 24.39 -6.34
N GLY A 205 -1.56 24.13 -5.31
CA GLY A 205 -1.82 24.58 -3.93
C GLY A 205 -2.90 23.76 -3.19
N ALA A 206 -3.34 22.64 -3.74
CA ALA A 206 -4.25 21.70 -3.10
C ALA A 206 -3.55 20.39 -2.75
N ALA A 207 -3.94 19.79 -1.65
CA ALA A 207 -3.65 18.40 -1.29
C ALA A 207 -4.91 17.56 -1.46
N ILE A 208 -4.80 16.47 -2.22
CA ILE A 208 -5.88 15.51 -2.47
C ILE A 208 -5.55 14.23 -1.72
N VAL A 209 -6.49 13.73 -0.93
CA VAL A 209 -6.26 12.55 -0.09
C VAL A 209 -7.49 11.65 -0.08
N GLY A 210 -7.28 10.34 -0.10
CA GLY A 210 -8.32 9.34 0.14
C GLY A 210 -8.61 9.20 1.63
N GLY A 211 -9.79 8.75 1.97
CA GLY A 211 -10.20 8.46 3.33
C GLY A 211 -10.90 7.11 3.45
N ASP A 212 -10.90 6.56 4.64
CA ASP A 212 -11.41 5.23 4.97
C ASP A 212 -12.94 5.10 4.83
N ASN A 213 -13.62 6.18 4.54
CA ASN A 213 -15.07 6.23 4.35
C ASN A 213 -15.53 6.24 2.89
N GLY A 214 -14.66 5.87 1.95
CA GLY A 214 -14.93 5.88 0.52
C GLY A 214 -14.97 7.27 -0.10
N ARG A 215 -14.34 8.25 0.53
CA ARG A 215 -14.31 9.63 0.07
C ARG A 215 -12.91 10.07 -0.35
N VAL A 216 -12.87 11.00 -1.27
CA VAL A 216 -11.68 11.77 -1.63
C VAL A 216 -11.91 13.20 -1.21
N SER A 217 -10.93 13.80 -0.58
CA SER A 217 -10.97 15.17 -0.05
C SER A 217 -9.90 16.03 -0.69
N ALA A 218 -10.25 17.26 -1.01
CA ALA A 218 -9.30 18.30 -1.42
C ALA A 218 -9.18 19.36 -0.33
N VAL A 219 -7.96 19.67 0.05
CA VAL A 219 -7.62 20.60 1.11
C VAL A 219 -6.69 21.67 0.56
N LEU A 220 -6.98 22.94 0.85
CA LEU A 220 -6.08 24.06 0.52
C LEU A 220 -4.82 23.97 1.39
N MET A 221 -3.66 23.78 0.77
CA MET A 221 -2.41 23.46 1.47
C MET A 221 -1.95 24.55 2.44
N GLN A 222 -2.13 25.82 2.08
CA GLN A 222 -1.64 26.94 2.91
C GLN A 222 -2.37 27.07 4.25
N GLN A 223 -3.63 26.67 4.32
CA GLN A 223 -4.52 26.96 5.45
C GLN A 223 -5.17 25.71 6.05
N GLY A 224 -5.08 24.53 5.41
CA GLY A 224 -5.79 23.33 5.84
C GLY A 224 -7.31 23.44 5.69
N GLN A 225 -7.80 24.29 4.79
CA GLN A 225 -9.24 24.42 4.56
C GLN A 225 -9.74 23.40 3.55
N MET A 226 -10.81 22.67 3.89
CA MET A 226 -11.50 21.79 2.97
C MET A 226 -12.07 22.58 1.78
N ILE A 227 -11.68 22.19 0.55
CA ILE A 227 -12.19 22.77 -0.69
C ILE A 227 -13.43 22.00 -1.14
N TRP A 228 -13.31 20.68 -1.25
CA TRP A 228 -14.40 19.77 -1.57
C TRP A 228 -14.13 18.39 -0.99
N GLN A 229 -15.18 17.61 -0.85
CA GLN A 229 -15.13 16.19 -0.50
C GLN A 229 -16.13 15.45 -1.35
N GLN A 230 -15.69 14.40 -2.02
CA GLN A 230 -16.51 13.60 -2.93
C GLN A 230 -16.50 12.13 -2.55
N ARG A 231 -17.68 11.53 -2.45
CA ARG A 231 -17.80 10.09 -2.26
C ARG A 231 -17.60 9.36 -3.60
N ILE A 232 -16.62 8.45 -3.65
CA ILE A 232 -16.32 7.65 -4.85
C ILE A 232 -16.71 6.18 -4.67
N SER A 233 -16.83 5.72 -3.42
CA SER A 233 -17.29 4.38 -3.09
C SER A 233 -18.35 4.43 -2.00
N THR A 234 -19.26 3.46 -2.02
CA THR A 234 -20.32 3.33 -1.01
C THR A 234 -20.22 1.94 -0.41
N ALA A 235 -20.22 1.87 0.93
CA ALA A 235 -20.23 0.62 1.66
C ALA A 235 -21.43 -0.23 1.25
N THR A 236 -21.20 -1.43 0.74
CA THR A 236 -22.23 -2.39 0.32
C THR A 236 -21.87 -3.78 0.83
N GLY A 237 -22.90 -4.57 1.14
CA GLY A 237 -22.71 -5.94 1.59
C GLY A 237 -23.34 -6.24 2.94
N PRO A 238 -23.52 -7.54 3.27
CA PRO A 238 -24.20 -7.98 4.48
C PRO A 238 -23.34 -7.90 5.74
N THR A 239 -22.00 -8.00 5.62
CA THR A 239 -21.09 -7.98 6.76
C THR A 239 -20.32 -6.66 6.84
N GLU A 240 -19.71 -6.36 7.98
CA GLU A 240 -18.84 -5.19 8.14
C GLU A 240 -17.60 -5.28 7.25
N ILE A 241 -17.08 -6.49 7.01
CA ILE A 241 -15.94 -6.72 6.11
C ILE A 241 -16.32 -6.41 4.67
N ASP A 242 -17.50 -6.84 4.23
CA ASP A 242 -17.98 -6.53 2.87
C ASP A 242 -18.20 -5.03 2.64
N ARG A 243 -18.39 -4.27 3.72
CA ARG A 243 -18.61 -2.82 3.70
C ARG A 243 -17.35 -1.98 3.71
N LEU A 244 -16.17 -2.60 3.84
CA LEU A 244 -14.90 -1.88 3.72
C LEU A 244 -14.81 -1.26 2.33
N ASN A 245 -14.55 0.03 2.26
CA ASN A 245 -14.51 0.79 1.01
C ASN A 245 -13.48 1.92 1.05
N ASP A 246 -12.40 1.68 1.77
CA ASP A 246 -11.32 2.62 2.03
C ASP A 246 -10.66 3.06 0.72
N VAL A 247 -10.25 4.32 0.68
CA VAL A 247 -9.43 4.87 -0.41
C VAL A 247 -8.00 5.02 0.10
N ASP A 248 -7.29 3.90 0.19
CA ASP A 248 -5.92 3.83 0.72
C ASP A 248 -4.87 4.13 -0.34
N THR A 249 -5.25 4.02 -1.61
CA THR A 249 -4.32 4.31 -2.71
C THR A 249 -4.01 5.81 -2.78
N THR A 250 -2.79 6.12 -3.21
CA THR A 250 -2.39 7.51 -3.48
C THR A 250 -3.14 8.05 -4.70
N PRO A 251 -3.91 9.13 -4.60
CA PRO A 251 -4.52 9.77 -5.76
C PRO A 251 -3.46 10.24 -6.76
N ILE A 252 -3.79 10.22 -8.04
CA ILE A 252 -2.90 10.73 -9.11
C ILE A 252 -3.57 11.92 -9.78
N ILE A 253 -2.82 13.01 -9.92
CA ILE A 253 -3.32 14.23 -10.54
C ILE A 253 -2.59 14.46 -11.87
N VAL A 254 -3.34 14.44 -12.97
CA VAL A 254 -2.82 14.69 -14.32
C VAL A 254 -3.77 15.63 -15.06
N ASN A 255 -3.26 16.74 -15.57
CA ASN A 255 -4.00 17.69 -16.41
C ASN A 255 -5.33 18.14 -15.81
N GLY A 256 -5.38 18.41 -14.49
CA GLY A 256 -6.59 18.85 -13.81
C GLY A 256 -7.61 17.76 -13.52
N VAL A 257 -7.26 16.49 -13.73
CA VAL A 257 -8.06 15.32 -13.37
C VAL A 257 -7.41 14.61 -12.21
N VAL A 258 -8.22 14.24 -11.21
CA VAL A 258 -7.82 13.39 -10.08
C VAL A 258 -8.32 11.98 -10.35
N TYR A 259 -7.40 11.02 -10.36
CA TYR A 259 -7.72 9.60 -10.40
C TYR A 259 -7.58 9.03 -8.99
N ALA A 260 -8.62 8.35 -8.51
CA ALA A 260 -8.65 7.72 -7.19
C ALA A 260 -9.26 6.33 -7.26
N LEU A 261 -8.73 5.42 -6.47
CA LEU A 261 -9.08 4.01 -6.49
C LEU A 261 -9.39 3.54 -5.07
N ALA A 262 -10.58 2.99 -4.87
CA ALA A 262 -11.04 2.49 -3.58
C ALA A 262 -10.99 0.96 -3.51
N TYR A 263 -10.79 0.42 -2.31
CA TYR A 263 -11.02 -0.98 -2.01
C TYR A 263 -12.53 -1.30 -2.11
N ASN A 264 -12.90 -2.45 -2.64
CA ASN A 264 -14.31 -2.85 -2.89
C ASN A 264 -15.15 -1.74 -3.52
N GLY A 265 -14.56 -0.93 -4.38
CA GLY A 265 -15.20 0.28 -4.85
C GLY A 265 -14.97 0.57 -6.31
N ASN A 266 -14.59 1.78 -6.59
CA ASN A 266 -14.45 2.28 -7.94
C ASN A 266 -13.08 2.90 -8.18
N LEU A 267 -12.58 2.72 -9.41
CA LEU A 267 -11.66 3.68 -10.02
C LEU A 267 -12.48 4.85 -10.52
N THR A 268 -12.15 6.05 -10.09
CA THR A 268 -12.94 7.26 -10.36
C THR A 268 -12.03 8.38 -10.87
N ALA A 269 -12.44 9.06 -11.90
CA ALA A 269 -11.85 10.32 -12.35
C ALA A 269 -12.72 11.48 -11.91
N LEU A 270 -12.10 12.48 -11.29
CA LEU A 270 -12.75 13.66 -10.73
C LEU A 270 -12.13 14.92 -11.33
N ASP A 271 -12.92 15.95 -11.51
CA ASP A 271 -12.41 17.29 -11.80
C ASP A 271 -11.70 17.86 -10.57
N LEU A 272 -10.46 18.24 -10.71
CA LEU A 272 -9.62 18.71 -9.60
C LEU A 272 -10.20 19.92 -8.88
N ARG A 273 -10.83 20.84 -9.59
CA ARG A 273 -11.32 22.11 -9.03
C ARG A 273 -12.62 21.95 -8.27
N SER A 274 -13.53 21.14 -8.81
CA SER A 274 -14.90 20.98 -8.29
C SER A 274 -15.13 19.70 -7.50
N GLY A 275 -14.28 18.68 -7.66
CA GLY A 275 -14.51 17.34 -7.13
C GLY A 275 -15.63 16.59 -7.83
N GLN A 276 -16.17 17.08 -8.95
CA GLN A 276 -17.22 16.39 -9.69
C GLN A 276 -16.68 15.15 -10.36
N ILE A 277 -17.44 14.05 -10.25
CA ILE A 277 -17.12 12.80 -10.92
C ILE A 277 -17.30 12.98 -12.43
N MET A 278 -16.22 12.75 -13.18
CA MET A 278 -16.23 12.73 -14.65
C MET A 278 -16.64 11.36 -15.17
N TRP A 279 -16.07 10.32 -14.61
CA TRP A 279 -16.44 8.93 -14.86
C TRP A 279 -16.00 8.04 -13.69
N LYS A 280 -16.57 6.84 -13.60
CA LYS A 280 -16.19 5.80 -12.65
C LYS A 280 -16.32 4.40 -13.24
N ARG A 281 -15.47 3.50 -12.78
CA ARG A 281 -15.48 2.08 -13.11
C ARG A 281 -15.54 1.26 -11.85
N GLU A 282 -16.40 0.27 -11.79
CA GLU A 282 -16.41 -0.72 -10.72
C GLU A 282 -15.15 -1.59 -10.82
N LEU A 283 -14.18 -1.27 -10.00
CA LEU A 283 -12.85 -1.84 -9.99
C LEU A 283 -12.17 -1.39 -8.70
N GLY A 284 -11.73 -2.34 -7.87
CA GLY A 284 -11.14 -2.04 -6.56
C GLY A 284 -9.73 -2.56 -6.42
N SER A 285 -8.92 -1.89 -5.62
CA SER A 285 -7.59 -2.31 -5.21
C SER A 285 -7.16 -1.61 -3.92
N VAL A 286 -6.17 -2.20 -3.26
CA VAL A 286 -5.39 -1.59 -2.17
C VAL A 286 -4.01 -1.13 -2.65
N ASN A 287 -3.59 -1.58 -3.82
CA ASN A 287 -2.30 -1.23 -4.40
C ASN A 287 -2.38 0.11 -5.12
N ASP A 288 -1.33 0.91 -4.99
CA ASP A 288 -1.16 2.09 -5.82
C ASP A 288 -1.17 1.72 -7.31
N PHE A 289 -1.53 2.66 -8.12
CA PHE A 289 -1.63 2.53 -9.58
C PHE A 289 -0.81 3.62 -10.25
N ILE A 290 -0.66 3.56 -11.55
CA ILE A 290 0.08 4.56 -12.31
C ILE A 290 -0.76 5.08 -13.47
N VAL A 291 -0.51 6.34 -13.82
CA VAL A 291 -1.05 6.99 -15.03
C VAL A 291 0.12 7.40 -15.89
N ASP A 292 0.17 6.89 -17.11
CA ASP A 292 1.18 7.24 -18.10
C ASP A 292 0.50 7.59 -19.44
N GLY A 293 0.70 8.84 -19.89
CA GLY A 293 0.03 9.35 -21.06
C GLY A 293 -1.50 9.26 -20.97
N ASN A 294 -2.09 8.47 -21.83
CA ASN A 294 -3.53 8.21 -21.88
C ASN A 294 -3.94 6.86 -21.27
N ARG A 295 -3.09 6.25 -20.49
CA ARG A 295 -3.31 4.92 -19.90
C ARG A 295 -3.21 4.95 -18.39
N ILE A 296 -4.00 4.09 -17.76
CA ILE A 296 -3.96 3.77 -16.34
C ILE A 296 -3.58 2.31 -16.22
N TYR A 297 -2.58 1.99 -15.40
CA TYR A 297 -2.19 0.62 -15.10
C TYR A 297 -2.39 0.35 -13.61
N LEU A 298 -3.08 -0.73 -13.29
CA LEU A 298 -3.36 -1.13 -11.92
C LEU A 298 -3.42 -2.65 -11.76
N VAL A 299 -3.20 -3.11 -10.55
CA VAL A 299 -3.45 -4.49 -10.11
C VAL A 299 -4.73 -4.48 -9.28
N ASP A 300 -5.72 -5.27 -9.65
CA ASP A 300 -6.97 -5.37 -8.92
C ASP A 300 -6.89 -6.36 -7.73
N GLN A 301 -8.00 -6.49 -6.99
CA GLN A 301 -8.10 -7.35 -5.81
C GLN A 301 -7.88 -8.86 -6.08
N ASN A 302 -7.93 -9.29 -7.33
CA ASN A 302 -7.70 -10.67 -7.73
C ASN A 302 -6.31 -10.88 -8.35
N ASP A 303 -5.42 -9.89 -8.24
CA ASP A 303 -4.10 -9.88 -8.87
C ASP A 303 -4.15 -9.91 -10.40
N ARG A 304 -5.19 -9.31 -11.01
CA ARG A 304 -5.18 -9.04 -12.44
C ARG A 304 -4.48 -7.71 -12.69
N LEU A 305 -3.51 -7.71 -13.59
CA LEU A 305 -2.91 -6.48 -14.08
C LEU A 305 -3.72 -5.97 -15.27
N LEU A 306 -4.18 -4.73 -15.19
CA LEU A 306 -5.03 -4.12 -16.20
C LEU A 306 -4.41 -2.85 -16.75
N ALA A 307 -4.65 -2.60 -18.05
CA ALA A 307 -4.49 -1.29 -18.65
C ALA A 307 -5.86 -0.76 -19.06
N LEU A 308 -6.11 0.51 -18.70
CA LEU A 308 -7.35 1.22 -19.03
C LEU A 308 -7.03 2.55 -19.68
N THR A 309 -8.00 3.13 -20.38
CA THR A 309 -7.87 4.49 -20.89
C THR A 309 -8.10 5.51 -19.78
N THR A 310 -7.43 6.65 -19.83
CA THR A 310 -7.73 7.80 -18.96
C THR A 310 -9.07 8.45 -19.30
N ASP A 311 -9.56 8.27 -20.54
CA ASP A 311 -10.86 8.70 -20.99
C ASP A 311 -11.87 7.57 -20.81
N GLY A 312 -12.70 7.69 -19.78
CA GLY A 312 -13.78 6.75 -19.47
C GLY A 312 -13.37 5.43 -18.82
N GLY A 313 -12.09 5.17 -18.57
CA GLY A 313 -11.62 3.96 -17.90
C GLY A 313 -11.88 2.67 -18.69
N VAL A 314 -11.88 2.71 -20.02
CA VAL A 314 -12.13 1.55 -20.88
C VAL A 314 -10.94 0.59 -20.80
N THR A 315 -11.18 -0.69 -20.56
CA THR A 315 -10.13 -1.71 -20.49
C THR A 315 -9.52 -1.92 -21.89
N LEU A 316 -8.21 -1.76 -21.98
CA LEU A 316 -7.41 -2.03 -23.17
C LEU A 316 -6.95 -3.49 -23.22
N TRP A 317 -6.46 -3.99 -22.12
CA TRP A 317 -6.07 -5.38 -21.93
C TRP A 317 -6.12 -5.78 -20.45
N THR A 318 -6.15 -7.08 -20.19
CA THR A 318 -6.09 -7.68 -18.86
C THR A 318 -5.14 -8.88 -18.89
N GLN A 319 -4.15 -8.88 -17.98
CA GLN A 319 -3.27 -10.01 -17.75
C GLN A 319 -3.74 -10.76 -16.48
N SER A 320 -4.13 -12.03 -16.64
CA SER A 320 -4.71 -12.86 -15.58
C SER A 320 -3.89 -14.09 -15.19
N ASP A 321 -2.69 -14.26 -15.73
CA ASP A 321 -1.88 -15.46 -15.45
C ASP A 321 -1.21 -15.42 -14.07
N LEU A 322 -1.30 -14.27 -13.34
CA LEU A 322 -0.73 -14.07 -12.02
C LEU A 322 -1.79 -14.03 -10.90
N LEU A 323 -2.98 -14.60 -11.12
CA LEU A 323 -4.05 -14.59 -10.12
C LEU A 323 -3.60 -15.13 -8.77
N HIS A 324 -3.95 -14.42 -7.71
CA HIS A 324 -3.71 -14.77 -6.30
C HIS A 324 -2.23 -14.94 -5.93
N ARG A 325 -1.34 -14.25 -6.66
CA ARG A 325 0.10 -14.23 -6.35
C ARG A 325 0.50 -13.07 -5.44
N LEU A 326 -0.45 -12.28 -4.95
CA LEU A 326 -0.26 -11.10 -4.10
C LEU A 326 0.73 -10.10 -4.74
N LEU A 327 0.29 -9.57 -5.87
CA LEU A 327 1.11 -8.65 -6.67
C LEU A 327 1.34 -7.32 -5.96
N THR A 328 2.51 -6.75 -6.18
CA THR A 328 2.78 -5.35 -5.82
C THR A 328 2.06 -4.39 -6.77
N ALA A 329 2.03 -3.11 -6.38
CA ALA A 329 1.68 -2.04 -7.32
C ALA A 329 2.57 -2.10 -8.58
N PRO A 330 2.04 -1.80 -9.78
CA PRO A 330 2.83 -1.76 -10.99
C PRO A 330 3.74 -0.53 -10.98
N VAL A 331 4.93 -0.67 -11.56
CA VAL A 331 5.83 0.45 -11.86
C VAL A 331 6.27 0.39 -13.31
N LEU A 332 6.50 1.54 -13.92
CA LEU A 332 7.12 1.63 -15.25
C LEU A 332 8.63 1.69 -15.10
N TYR A 333 9.32 0.77 -15.75
CA TYR A 333 10.78 0.73 -15.78
C TYR A 333 11.29 0.34 -17.19
N ASN A 334 12.11 1.19 -17.78
CA ASN A 334 12.67 0.99 -19.12
C ASN A 334 11.63 0.59 -20.18
N GLY A 335 10.47 1.23 -20.18
CA GLY A 335 9.41 0.99 -21.15
C GLY A 335 8.56 -0.26 -20.91
N ASN A 336 8.76 -0.97 -19.79
CA ASN A 336 7.95 -2.11 -19.38
C ASN A 336 7.25 -1.82 -18.07
N LEU A 337 6.11 -2.47 -17.83
CA LEU A 337 5.52 -2.58 -16.52
C LEU A 337 6.24 -3.67 -15.73
N VAL A 338 6.50 -3.42 -14.45
CA VAL A 338 7.10 -4.38 -13.54
C VAL A 338 6.20 -4.55 -12.34
N VAL A 339 5.91 -5.80 -11.98
CA VAL A 339 5.23 -6.18 -10.75
C VAL A 339 6.01 -7.29 -10.05
N GLY A 340 6.06 -7.24 -8.72
CA GLY A 340 6.59 -8.33 -7.89
C GLY A 340 5.48 -9.23 -7.38
N ASP A 341 5.81 -10.47 -7.01
CA ASP A 341 4.86 -11.37 -6.37
C ASP A 341 5.37 -11.91 -5.02
N SER A 342 4.49 -12.60 -4.28
CA SER A 342 4.79 -13.12 -2.94
C SER A 342 5.82 -14.24 -2.88
N GLU A 343 6.13 -14.88 -4.01
CA GLU A 343 7.21 -15.88 -4.11
C GLU A 343 8.57 -15.25 -4.44
N GLY A 344 8.62 -13.91 -4.62
CA GLY A 344 9.84 -13.16 -4.88
C GLY A 344 10.21 -13.07 -6.36
N TYR A 345 9.30 -13.38 -7.27
CA TYR A 345 9.50 -13.15 -8.69
C TYR A 345 9.15 -11.72 -9.06
N MET A 346 9.87 -11.20 -10.04
CA MET A 346 9.56 -9.94 -10.71
C MET A 346 9.16 -10.24 -12.16
N HIS A 347 8.01 -9.72 -12.57
CA HIS A 347 7.44 -9.91 -13.89
C HIS A 347 7.52 -8.63 -14.69
N TRP A 348 8.15 -8.66 -15.88
CA TRP A 348 8.15 -7.57 -16.84
C TRP A 348 7.07 -7.81 -17.88
N VAL A 349 6.22 -6.82 -18.06
CA VAL A 349 5.02 -6.90 -18.91
C VAL A 349 5.04 -5.76 -19.91
N ASN A 350 4.75 -6.06 -21.16
CA ASN A 350 4.63 -5.05 -22.21
C ASN A 350 3.40 -4.16 -21.91
N PRO A 351 3.54 -2.82 -21.81
CA PRO A 351 2.44 -1.92 -21.49
C PRO A 351 1.40 -1.81 -22.61
N GLU A 352 1.73 -2.20 -23.85
CA GLU A 352 0.83 -2.06 -25.00
C GLU A 352 -0.26 -3.12 -25.04
N ASP A 353 0.06 -4.38 -24.66
CA ASP A 353 -0.81 -5.53 -24.83
C ASP A 353 -0.82 -6.50 -23.65
N GLY A 354 0.00 -6.29 -22.62
CA GLY A 354 -0.03 -7.09 -21.39
C GLY A 354 0.70 -8.43 -21.47
N HIS A 355 1.45 -8.74 -22.53
CA HIS A 355 2.21 -9.98 -22.56
C HIS A 355 3.49 -9.88 -21.72
N PHE A 356 3.96 -11.02 -21.19
CA PHE A 356 5.22 -11.08 -20.44
C PHE A 356 6.41 -10.95 -21.40
N VAL A 357 7.38 -10.15 -20.99
CA VAL A 357 8.64 -9.98 -21.72
C VAL A 357 9.85 -10.54 -20.96
N ALA A 358 9.73 -10.69 -19.63
CA ALA A 358 10.73 -11.37 -18.79
C ALA A 358 10.14 -11.69 -17.43
#